data_20f31dbdf0fc1b239f11a51ea828a96d
#
_entry.id   20f31dbdf0fc1b239f11a51ea828a96d
#
_cell.length_a   1.000
_cell.length_b   1.000
_cell.length_c   1.000
_cell.angle_alpha   90.00
_cell.angle_beta   90.00
_cell.angle_gamma   90.00
#
_symmetry.space_group_name_H-M   'P 1'
#
loop_
_entity.id
_entity.type
_entity.pdbx_description
1 polymer ?
#
loop_
_entity_poly.entity_id
_entity_poly.type
_entity_poly.pdbx_seq_one_letter_code
_entity_poly.pdbx_strand_id
1 'polypeptide(L)'
;MMKSSYTLRNCNIEHIKRYSEIYTAAFSGEPWNDHWTVENAEIHIRELSESKTAYGLECVVDGEIAGFVIGTSMLFHYGRTFEINDLAVDPAYQHRGIANQLMDKLLSDIKEQGMVGVHLITANEGFLAVLLREIRIQ
;
A
#
# COMPACT_ATOMS: atom_id res chain seq x y z
N MET A 1 -13.53 -17.96 -20.21
CA MET A 1 -13.00 -16.65 -19.82
C MET A 1 -11.75 -16.84 -18.98
N MET A 2 -10.66 -16.27 -19.42
CA MET A 2 -9.41 -16.38 -18.68
C MET A 2 -9.39 -15.44 -17.50
N LYS A 3 -9.07 -15.97 -16.32
CA LYS A 3 -8.86 -15.13 -15.14
C LYS A 3 -7.52 -14.43 -15.26
N SER A 4 -7.48 -13.16 -14.86
CA SER A 4 -6.21 -12.46 -14.74
C SER A 4 -5.31 -13.17 -13.74
N SER A 5 -4.03 -13.24 -14.05
CA SER A 5 -3.04 -13.84 -13.15
C SER A 5 -2.57 -12.78 -12.16
N TYR A 6 -2.77 -13.04 -10.88
CA TYR A 6 -2.35 -12.15 -9.79
C TYR A 6 -1.16 -12.74 -9.06
N THR A 7 -0.18 -11.91 -8.78
CA THR A 7 0.95 -12.28 -7.93
C THR A 7 1.16 -11.17 -6.92
N LEU A 8 1.22 -11.55 -5.64
CA LEU A 8 1.57 -10.63 -4.57
C LEU A 8 2.98 -10.95 -4.11
N ARG A 9 3.83 -9.94 -4.09
CA ARG A 9 5.23 -10.12 -3.71
C ARG A 9 5.74 -8.87 -3.00
N ASN A 10 6.89 -8.99 -2.35
CA ASN A 10 7.48 -7.87 -1.63
C ASN A 10 7.85 -6.74 -2.60
N CYS A 11 7.69 -5.50 -2.15
CA CYS A 11 8.15 -4.35 -2.91
C CYS A 11 9.65 -4.42 -3.14
N ASN A 12 10.08 -3.90 -4.27
CA ASN A 12 11.48 -3.84 -4.65
C ASN A 12 11.79 -2.40 -5.08
N ILE A 13 12.81 -1.81 -4.50
CA ILE A 13 13.18 -0.42 -4.79
C ILE A 13 13.51 -0.20 -6.27
N GLU A 14 13.90 -1.26 -6.98
CA GLU A 14 14.15 -1.18 -8.41
C GLU A 14 12.88 -0.86 -9.21
N HIS A 15 11.70 -1.09 -8.62
CA HIS A 15 10.42 -0.79 -9.25
C HIS A 15 9.87 0.59 -8.87
N ILE A 16 10.69 1.43 -8.24
CA ILE A 16 10.22 2.70 -7.66
C ILE A 16 9.58 3.62 -8.70
N LYS A 17 10.10 3.60 -9.92
CA LYS A 17 9.53 4.45 -10.98
C LYS A 17 8.09 4.05 -11.27
N ARG A 18 7.82 2.75 -11.34
CA ARG A 18 6.46 2.27 -11.56
C ARG A 18 5.55 2.62 -10.39
N TYR A 19 6.02 2.47 -9.15
CA TYR A 19 5.25 2.88 -7.98
C TYR A 19 4.91 4.36 -8.05
N SER A 20 5.85 5.18 -8.46
CA SER A 20 5.68 6.63 -8.57
C SER A 20 4.63 7.00 -9.60
N GLU A 21 4.62 6.29 -10.73
CA GLU A 21 3.60 6.47 -11.77
C GLU A 21 2.20 6.11 -11.24
N ILE A 22 2.11 4.98 -10.55
CA ILE A 22 0.84 4.52 -9.96
C ILE A 22 0.35 5.52 -8.93
N TYR A 23 1.24 5.95 -8.04
CA TYR A 23 0.92 6.89 -6.98
C TYR A 23 0.39 8.21 -7.55
N THR A 24 1.11 8.75 -8.52
CA THR A 24 0.74 10.01 -9.18
C THR A 24 -0.63 9.88 -9.84
N ALA A 25 -0.85 8.80 -10.58
CA ALA A 25 -2.13 8.58 -11.26
C ALA A 25 -3.28 8.40 -10.27
N ALA A 26 -3.05 7.66 -9.19
CA ALA A 26 -4.10 7.35 -8.22
C ALA A 26 -4.52 8.57 -7.41
N PHE A 27 -3.58 9.40 -6.99
CA PHE A 27 -3.88 10.52 -6.09
C PHE A 27 -4.06 11.86 -6.77
N SER A 28 -3.78 11.96 -8.06
CA SER A 28 -4.08 13.17 -8.83
C SER A 28 -5.53 13.24 -9.28
N GLY A 29 -6.25 12.08 -9.24
CA GLY A 29 -7.66 12.02 -9.55
C GLY A 29 -8.54 12.24 -8.32
N GLU A 30 -9.85 12.26 -8.54
CA GLU A 30 -10.80 12.37 -7.45
C GLU A 30 -10.77 11.13 -6.55
N PRO A 31 -11.05 11.26 -5.27
CA PRO A 31 -11.44 12.50 -4.54
C PRO A 31 -10.25 13.32 -4.04
N TRP A 32 -9.02 12.85 -4.20
CA TRP A 32 -7.86 13.53 -3.61
C TRP A 32 -7.44 14.77 -4.37
N ASN A 33 -7.38 14.71 -5.70
CA ASN A 33 -6.98 15.82 -6.58
C ASN A 33 -5.65 16.45 -6.17
N ASP A 34 -4.71 15.62 -5.71
CA ASP A 34 -3.38 16.08 -5.30
C ASP A 34 -2.56 16.47 -6.53
N HIS A 35 -1.58 17.34 -6.31
CA HIS A 35 -0.69 17.81 -7.38
C HIS A 35 0.65 17.07 -7.36
N TRP A 36 0.59 15.74 -7.34
CA TRP A 36 1.80 14.93 -7.40
C TRP A 36 2.39 14.94 -8.81
N THR A 37 3.73 14.92 -8.85
CA THR A 37 4.47 14.62 -10.08
C THR A 37 5.17 13.28 -9.85
N VAL A 38 5.56 12.63 -10.94
CA VAL A 38 6.28 11.35 -10.81
C VAL A 38 7.58 11.57 -10.01
N GLU A 39 8.26 12.68 -10.23
CA GLU A 39 9.50 13.00 -9.54
C GLU A 39 9.29 13.18 -8.02
N ASN A 40 8.27 13.92 -7.63
CA ASN A 40 7.97 14.14 -6.22
C ASN A 40 7.46 12.85 -5.56
N ALA A 41 6.67 12.08 -6.28
CA ALA A 41 6.20 10.79 -5.78
C ALA A 41 7.38 9.83 -5.56
N GLU A 42 8.36 9.84 -6.46
CA GLU A 42 9.55 9.00 -6.29
C GLU A 42 10.33 9.37 -5.04
N ILE A 43 10.50 10.66 -4.76
CA ILE A 43 11.17 11.11 -3.54
C ILE A 43 10.41 10.62 -2.32
N HIS A 44 9.09 10.80 -2.31
CA HIS A 44 8.23 10.39 -1.21
C HIS A 44 8.34 8.88 -0.93
N ILE A 45 8.22 8.06 -1.96
CA ILE A 45 8.27 6.60 -1.82
C ILE A 45 9.66 6.14 -1.42
N ARG A 46 10.70 6.79 -1.96
CA ARG A 46 12.08 6.45 -1.62
C ARG A 46 12.36 6.72 -0.14
N GLU A 47 11.91 7.85 0.38
CA GLU A 47 12.08 8.17 1.81
C GLU A 47 11.39 7.13 2.70
N LEU A 48 10.19 6.68 2.33
CA LEU A 48 9.52 5.61 3.05
C LEU A 48 10.31 4.30 2.97
N SER A 49 10.79 3.97 1.79
CA SER A 49 11.50 2.71 1.54
C SER A 49 12.84 2.62 2.27
N GLU A 50 13.44 3.76 2.58
CA GLU A 50 14.73 3.82 3.29
C GLU A 50 14.57 3.66 4.80
N SER A 51 13.36 3.68 5.32
CA SER A 51 13.12 3.41 6.73
C SER A 51 13.58 1.98 7.08
N LYS A 52 14.21 1.83 8.24
CA LYS A 52 14.69 0.53 8.71
C LYS A 52 13.57 -0.49 8.88
N THR A 53 12.35 -0.04 9.11
CA THR A 53 11.21 -0.90 9.34
C THR A 53 10.25 -0.92 8.16
N ALA A 54 10.70 -0.44 6.99
CA ALA A 54 9.86 -0.41 5.81
C ALA A 54 9.45 -1.83 5.39
N TYR A 55 8.18 -1.98 5.07
CA TYR A 55 7.64 -3.23 4.56
C TYR A 55 6.55 -2.91 3.55
N GLY A 56 6.54 -3.60 2.43
CA GLY A 56 5.54 -3.34 1.42
C GLY A 56 5.34 -4.52 0.50
N LEU A 57 4.20 -4.50 -0.17
CA LEU A 57 3.80 -5.52 -1.13
C LEU A 57 3.40 -4.86 -2.43
N GLU A 58 3.67 -5.52 -3.54
CA GLU A 58 3.19 -5.11 -4.84
C GLU A 58 2.28 -6.20 -5.41
N CYS A 59 1.28 -5.79 -6.17
CA CYS A 59 0.39 -6.71 -6.88
C CYS A 59 0.72 -6.65 -8.37
N VAL A 60 1.05 -7.79 -8.94
CA VAL A 60 1.37 -7.91 -10.37
C VAL A 60 0.21 -8.62 -11.05
N VAL A 61 -0.32 -8.01 -12.10
CA VAL A 61 -1.42 -8.56 -12.89
C VAL A 61 -0.92 -8.74 -14.32
N ASP A 62 -0.91 -9.99 -14.77
CA ASP A 62 -0.45 -10.35 -16.12
C ASP A 62 0.91 -9.73 -16.47
N GLY A 63 1.83 -9.80 -15.51
CA GLY A 63 3.21 -9.32 -15.68
C GLY A 63 3.44 -7.84 -15.40
N GLU A 64 2.39 -7.07 -15.08
CA GLU A 64 2.51 -5.64 -14.82
C GLU A 64 2.15 -5.30 -13.38
N ILE A 65 2.90 -4.40 -12.76
CA ILE A 65 2.59 -3.92 -11.41
C ILE A 65 1.34 -3.05 -11.51
N ALA A 66 0.29 -3.46 -10.80
CA ALA A 66 -1.01 -2.79 -10.84
C ALA A 66 -1.26 -1.97 -9.57
N GLY A 67 -0.56 -2.27 -8.49
CA GLY A 67 -0.76 -1.57 -7.22
C GLY A 67 0.29 -1.96 -6.21
N PHE A 68 0.34 -1.20 -5.12
CA PHE A 68 1.27 -1.49 -4.04
C PHE A 68 0.76 -0.91 -2.71
N VAL A 69 1.29 -1.45 -1.63
CA VAL A 69 1.08 -0.92 -0.28
C VAL A 69 2.42 -0.89 0.41
N ILE A 70 2.70 0.18 1.14
CA ILE A 70 3.96 0.33 1.86
C ILE A 70 3.73 1.03 3.19
N GLY A 71 4.48 0.61 4.20
CA GLY A 71 4.41 1.22 5.51
C GLY A 71 5.65 0.94 6.33
N THR A 72 5.58 1.35 7.58
CA THR A 72 6.68 1.24 8.54
C THR A 72 6.12 0.77 9.88
N SER A 73 6.97 0.23 10.73
CA SER A 73 6.53 -0.19 12.05
C SER A 73 7.31 0.51 13.15
N MET A 74 6.73 0.53 14.35
CA MET A 74 7.34 1.16 15.51
C MET A 74 7.03 0.34 16.75
N LEU A 75 8.02 0.21 17.62
CA LEU A 75 7.86 -0.51 18.88
C LEU A 75 7.34 0.45 19.95
N PHE A 76 6.27 0.03 20.61
CA PHE A 76 5.72 0.70 21.80
C PHE A 76 5.84 -0.27 22.99
N HIS A 77 5.53 0.21 24.19
CA HIS A 77 5.67 -0.62 25.40
C HIS A 77 4.74 -1.84 25.39
N TYR A 78 3.63 -1.79 24.62
CA TYR A 78 2.66 -2.87 24.51
C TYR A 78 2.90 -3.79 23.31
N GLY A 79 3.87 -3.44 22.47
CA GLY A 79 4.19 -4.24 21.28
C GLY A 79 4.47 -3.36 20.07
N ARG A 80 4.72 -4.01 18.95
CA ARG A 80 5.03 -3.33 17.70
C ARG A 80 3.77 -3.14 16.86
N THR A 81 3.58 -1.94 16.34
CA THR A 81 2.45 -1.63 15.44
C THR A 81 2.97 -1.25 14.08
N PHE A 82 2.14 -1.48 13.07
CA PHE A 82 2.45 -1.12 11.69
C PHE A 82 1.61 0.07 11.25
N GLU A 83 2.24 1.01 10.56
CA GLU A 83 1.57 2.16 9.99
C GLU A 83 1.56 2.02 8.48
N ILE A 84 0.37 1.98 7.90
CA ILE A 84 0.23 1.94 6.44
C ILE A 84 0.31 3.39 5.95
N ASN A 85 1.38 3.70 5.23
CA ASN A 85 1.62 5.06 4.74
C ASN A 85 0.98 5.29 3.38
N ASP A 86 1.13 4.33 2.46
CA ASP A 86 0.59 4.46 1.12
C ASP A 86 -0.02 3.15 0.65
N LEU A 87 -1.19 3.25 0.04
CA LEU A 87 -1.86 2.18 -0.66
C LEU A 87 -2.39 2.78 -1.96
N ALA A 88 -1.90 2.32 -3.09
CA ALA A 88 -2.28 2.89 -4.37
C ALA A 88 -2.48 1.78 -5.40
N VAL A 89 -3.53 1.93 -6.21
CA VAL A 89 -3.85 1.05 -7.33
C VAL A 89 -3.96 1.90 -8.58
N ASP A 90 -3.29 1.47 -9.64
CA ASP A 90 -3.37 2.14 -10.94
C ASP A 90 -4.86 2.24 -11.34
N PRO A 91 -5.34 3.44 -11.72
CA PRO A 91 -6.73 3.61 -12.14
C PRO A 91 -7.20 2.61 -13.20
N ALA A 92 -6.30 2.16 -14.07
CA ALA A 92 -6.63 1.15 -15.08
C ALA A 92 -6.98 -0.21 -14.48
N TYR A 93 -6.62 -0.45 -13.22
CA TYR A 93 -6.82 -1.73 -12.53
C TYR A 93 -7.74 -1.61 -11.32
N GLN A 94 -8.34 -0.44 -11.08
CA GLN A 94 -9.26 -0.26 -9.96
C GLN A 94 -10.54 -1.06 -10.14
N HIS A 95 -11.24 -1.30 -9.04
CA HIS A 95 -12.49 -2.06 -8.99
C HIS A 95 -12.34 -3.54 -9.37
N ARG A 96 -11.14 -4.10 -9.18
CA ARG A 96 -10.86 -5.52 -9.40
C ARG A 96 -10.43 -6.25 -8.13
N GLY A 97 -10.58 -5.60 -6.97
CA GLY A 97 -10.23 -6.21 -5.69
C GLY A 97 -8.74 -6.23 -5.36
N ILE A 98 -7.91 -5.48 -6.09
CA ILE A 98 -6.45 -5.48 -5.87
C ILE A 98 -6.11 -4.89 -4.52
N ALA A 99 -6.74 -3.78 -4.13
CA ALA A 99 -6.50 -3.16 -2.82
C ALA A 99 -6.81 -4.14 -1.69
N ASN A 100 -7.92 -4.87 -1.79
CA ASN A 100 -8.29 -5.86 -0.78
C ASN A 100 -7.28 -7.00 -0.71
N GLN A 101 -6.79 -7.47 -1.85
CA GLN A 101 -5.78 -8.53 -1.88
C GLN A 101 -4.47 -8.07 -1.24
N LEU A 102 -4.03 -6.85 -1.55
CA LEU A 102 -2.83 -6.27 -0.94
C LEU A 102 -3.01 -6.16 0.58
N MET A 103 -4.15 -5.66 1.03
CA MET A 103 -4.42 -5.48 2.44
C MET A 103 -4.52 -6.82 3.17
N ASP A 104 -5.22 -7.80 2.62
CA ASP A 104 -5.36 -9.11 3.24
C ASP A 104 -4.00 -9.77 3.47
N LYS A 105 -3.14 -9.75 2.46
CA LYS A 105 -1.82 -10.32 2.60
C LYS A 105 -0.96 -9.52 3.57
N LEU A 106 -1.01 -8.18 3.49
CA LEU A 106 -0.26 -7.33 4.40
C LEU A 106 -0.63 -7.63 5.85
N LEU A 107 -1.93 -7.68 6.15
CA LEU A 107 -2.40 -7.95 7.50
C LEU A 107 -1.97 -9.33 8.00
N SER A 108 -2.04 -10.32 7.12
CA SER A 108 -1.56 -11.66 7.43
C SER A 108 -0.07 -11.66 7.75
N ASP A 109 0.73 -10.97 6.92
CA ASP A 109 2.18 -10.91 7.09
C ASP A 109 2.58 -10.21 8.38
N ILE A 110 1.98 -9.05 8.69
CA ILE A 110 2.33 -8.30 9.89
C ILE A 110 1.86 -9.01 11.15
N LYS A 111 0.73 -9.70 11.11
CA LYS A 111 0.28 -10.52 12.22
C LYS A 111 1.24 -11.68 12.46
N GLU A 112 1.69 -12.33 11.40
CA GLU A 112 2.66 -13.43 11.49
C GLU A 112 4.00 -12.96 12.06
N GLN A 113 4.37 -11.70 11.79
CA GLN A 113 5.57 -11.09 12.35
C GLN A 113 5.41 -10.69 13.82
N GLY A 114 4.25 -10.92 14.41
CA GLY A 114 4.01 -10.66 15.82
C GLY A 114 3.56 -9.24 16.15
N MET A 115 3.19 -8.46 15.16
CA MET A 115 2.70 -7.10 15.41
C MET A 115 1.32 -7.13 16.02
N VAL A 116 1.03 -6.15 16.88
CA VAL A 116 -0.20 -6.13 17.69
C VAL A 116 -1.25 -5.16 17.20
N GLY A 117 -0.92 -4.33 16.23
CA GLY A 117 -1.89 -3.38 15.69
C GLY A 117 -1.44 -2.79 14.38
N VAL A 118 -2.36 -2.09 13.72
CA VAL A 118 -2.11 -1.42 12.46
C VAL A 118 -2.86 -0.09 12.44
N HIS A 119 -2.21 0.94 11.88
CA HIS A 119 -2.79 2.26 11.67
C HIS A 119 -2.79 2.56 10.17
N LEU A 120 -3.77 3.34 9.74
CA LEU A 120 -3.84 3.82 8.38
C LEU A 120 -3.92 5.34 8.39
N ILE A 121 -3.02 6.00 7.67
CA ILE A 121 -3.05 7.44 7.52
C ILE A 121 -3.68 7.75 6.16
N THR A 122 -4.80 8.48 6.18
CA THR A 122 -5.46 8.93 4.97
C THR A 122 -6.22 10.20 5.24
N ALA A 123 -6.32 11.05 4.22
CA ALA A 123 -7.12 12.26 4.28
C ALA A 123 -8.60 11.98 4.03
N ASN A 124 -8.97 10.79 3.60
CA ASN A 124 -10.35 10.42 3.29
C ASN A 124 -10.95 9.64 4.45
N GLU A 125 -11.73 10.32 5.29
CA GLU A 125 -12.33 9.72 6.48
C GLU A 125 -13.27 8.55 6.17
N GLY A 126 -14.00 8.62 5.07
CA GLY A 126 -14.90 7.54 4.66
C GLY A 126 -14.14 6.26 4.34
N PHE A 127 -13.06 6.40 3.59
CA PHE A 127 -12.20 5.29 3.24
C PHE A 127 -11.54 4.72 4.50
N LEU A 128 -11.09 5.59 5.39
CA LEU A 128 -10.49 5.19 6.67
C LEU A 128 -11.49 4.39 7.51
N ALA A 129 -12.73 4.86 7.61
CA ALA A 129 -13.76 4.18 8.39
C ALA A 129 -14.06 2.77 7.88
N VAL A 130 -14.08 2.59 6.57
CA VAL A 130 -14.29 1.27 5.95
C VAL A 130 -13.12 0.34 6.27
N LEU A 131 -11.90 0.83 6.09
CA LEU A 131 -10.71 0.04 6.34
C LEU A 131 -10.55 -0.33 7.80
N LEU A 132 -10.80 0.60 8.72
CA LEU A 132 -10.67 0.34 10.15
C LEU A 132 -11.61 -0.77 10.64
N ARG A 133 -12.76 -0.95 10.00
CA ARG A 133 -13.67 -2.03 10.35
C ARG A 133 -13.13 -3.40 9.99
N GLU A 134 -12.31 -3.48 8.95
CA GLU A 134 -11.77 -4.74 8.44
C GLU A 134 -10.39 -5.05 9.00
N ILE A 135 -9.70 -4.03 9.51
CA ILE A 135 -8.31 -4.15 9.96
C ILE A 135 -8.26 -4.24 11.48
N ARG A 136 -8.74 -5.34 12.04
CA ARG A 136 -8.53 -5.61 13.46
C ARG A 136 -7.55 -6.76 13.60
N ILE A 137 -6.35 -6.41 14.01
CA ILE A 137 -5.35 -7.40 14.42
C ILE A 137 -5.49 -7.56 15.93
N GLN A 138 -5.91 -8.70 16.32
CA GLN A 138 -6.00 -9.03 17.75
C GLN A 138 -4.99 -10.08 18.09
#